data_6d76e8d1b48fd92712ab5fca43dcac9b
#
_entry.id   6d76e8d1b48fd92712ab5fca43dcac9b
#
_cell.length_a   1.000
_cell.length_b   1.000
_cell.length_c   1.000
_cell.angle_alpha   90.00
_cell.angle_beta   90.00
_cell.angle_gamma   90.00
#
_symmetry.space_group_name_H-M   'P 1'
#
loop_
_entity.id
_entity.type
_entity.pdbx_description
1 polymer ?
#
loop_
_entity_poly.entity_id
_entity_poly.type
_entity_poly.pdbx_seq_one_letter_code
_entity_poly.pdbx_strand_id
1 'polypeptide(L)'
;NLSSVTFMICTGLAMASTIRVGNNLGKKDYVKLKDSGISAMVQVGMIMAVFSLMFFLLKDYLPLIYIDDPKVLTIASGLLVFSAIFQIPDGIQVTALSALRGLQDVKVPTIITLVSYYFFGIPISYFSALHFGLGAYGVWLGLLVGLFISASLLTYRFYKLSSKMIDQNISLEDTRDQFVI
;
A
#
# COMPACT_ATOMS: atom_id res chain seq x y z
N ASN A 1 2.81 8.01 -16.49
CA ASN A 1 1.66 7.52 -17.28
C ASN A 1 1.48 6.00 -17.21
N LEU A 2 2.55 5.20 -17.39
CA LEU A 2 2.46 3.71 -17.31
C LEU A 2 2.05 3.22 -15.91
N SER A 3 2.67 3.76 -14.86
CA SER A 3 2.32 3.43 -13.46
C SER A 3 0.90 3.83 -13.09
N SER A 4 0.32 4.83 -13.76
CA SER A 4 -1.06 5.26 -13.49
C SER A 4 -2.09 4.20 -13.89
N VAL A 5 -1.83 3.42 -14.94
CA VAL A 5 -2.73 2.35 -15.39
C VAL A 5 -2.78 1.23 -14.34
N THR A 6 -1.61 0.81 -13.86
CA THR A 6 -1.51 -0.23 -12.82
C THR A 6 -2.13 0.25 -11.50
N PHE A 7 -1.93 1.52 -11.16
CA PHE A 7 -2.55 2.15 -9.99
C PHE A 7 -4.08 2.19 -10.07
N MET A 8 -4.67 2.42 -11.25
CA MET A 8 -6.13 2.37 -11.43
C MET A 8 -6.72 0.98 -11.13
N ILE A 9 -6.05 -0.08 -11.60
CA ILE A 9 -6.45 -1.46 -11.29
C ILE A 9 -6.39 -1.72 -9.78
N CYS A 10 -5.29 -1.30 -9.15
CA CYS A 10 -5.11 -1.40 -7.70
C CYS A 10 -6.21 -0.67 -6.93
N THR A 11 -6.55 0.54 -7.34
CA THR A 11 -7.58 1.36 -6.70
C THR A 11 -8.95 0.69 -6.75
N GLY A 12 -9.30 0.06 -7.88
CA GLY A 12 -10.54 -0.70 -8.01
C GLY A 12 -10.64 -1.86 -7.01
N LEU A 13 -9.57 -2.64 -6.87
CA LEU A 13 -9.49 -3.74 -5.89
C LEU A 13 -9.51 -3.22 -4.44
N ALA A 14 -8.82 -2.11 -4.19
CA ALA A 14 -8.82 -1.46 -2.88
C ALA A 14 -10.23 -0.96 -2.48
N MET A 15 -10.99 -0.40 -3.40
CA MET A 15 -12.40 -0.04 -3.16
C MET A 15 -13.25 -1.26 -2.82
N ALA A 16 -13.08 -2.38 -3.53
CA ALA A 16 -13.77 -3.63 -3.22
C ALA A 16 -13.43 -4.12 -1.79
N SER A 17 -12.17 -3.95 -1.35
CA SER A 17 -11.77 -4.24 0.03
C SER A 17 -12.54 -3.39 1.05
N THR A 18 -12.69 -2.08 0.81
CA THR A 18 -13.47 -1.19 1.69
C THR A 18 -14.89 -1.71 1.88
N ILE A 19 -15.55 -2.09 0.78
CA ILE A 19 -16.94 -2.58 0.80
C ILE A 19 -17.04 -3.90 1.56
N ARG A 20 -16.15 -4.86 1.28
CA ARG A 20 -16.15 -6.18 1.94
C ARG A 20 -15.89 -6.08 3.44
N VAL A 21 -14.89 -5.30 3.83
CA VAL A 21 -14.57 -5.05 5.25
C VAL A 21 -15.73 -4.35 5.95
N GLY A 22 -16.30 -3.29 5.34
CA GLY A 22 -17.45 -2.56 5.90
C GLY A 22 -18.71 -3.44 6.04
N ASN A 23 -19.02 -4.28 5.05
CA ASN A 23 -20.13 -5.22 5.12
C ASN A 23 -19.96 -6.25 6.25
N ASN A 24 -18.76 -6.79 6.41
CA ASN A 24 -18.47 -7.75 7.49
C ASN A 24 -18.47 -7.07 8.86
N LEU A 25 -18.06 -5.81 8.94
CA LEU A 25 -18.19 -4.99 10.15
C LEU A 25 -19.66 -4.82 10.55
N GLY A 26 -20.53 -4.49 9.60
CA GLY A 26 -21.98 -4.36 9.83
C GLY A 26 -22.64 -5.67 10.27
N LYS A 27 -22.14 -6.80 9.79
CA LYS A 27 -22.60 -8.16 10.20
C LYS A 27 -21.98 -8.63 11.52
N LYS A 28 -21.04 -7.88 12.10
CA LYS A 28 -20.24 -8.26 13.28
C LYS A 28 -19.44 -9.56 13.09
N ASP A 29 -19.14 -9.93 11.85
CA ASP A 29 -18.31 -11.09 11.51
C ASP A 29 -16.84 -10.66 11.42
N TYR A 30 -16.20 -10.51 12.57
CA TYR A 30 -14.85 -9.93 12.65
C TYR A 30 -13.76 -10.85 12.09
N VAL A 31 -14.00 -12.16 12.07
CA VAL A 31 -13.11 -13.15 11.46
C VAL A 31 -13.08 -12.93 9.94
N LYS A 32 -14.25 -12.95 9.29
CA LYS A 32 -14.33 -12.70 7.85
C LYS A 32 -13.92 -11.27 7.48
N LEU A 33 -14.11 -10.30 8.36
CA LEU A 33 -13.62 -8.94 8.21
C LEU A 33 -12.09 -8.93 8.05
N LYS A 34 -11.37 -9.54 8.99
CA LYS A 34 -9.91 -9.64 8.98
C LYS A 34 -9.42 -10.38 7.74
N ASP A 35 -10.01 -11.53 7.43
CA ASP A 35 -9.65 -12.34 6.26
C ASP A 35 -9.89 -11.59 4.95
N SER A 36 -10.98 -10.84 4.84
CA SER A 36 -11.29 -10.03 3.66
C SER A 36 -10.24 -8.95 3.41
N GLY A 37 -9.80 -8.26 4.46
CA GLY A 37 -8.77 -7.23 4.33
C GLY A 37 -7.40 -7.81 4.01
N ILE A 38 -6.98 -8.87 4.69
CA ILE A 38 -5.68 -9.53 4.43
C ILE A 38 -5.67 -10.15 3.03
N SER A 39 -6.73 -10.86 2.64
CA SER A 39 -6.82 -11.45 1.29
C SER A 39 -6.74 -10.40 0.19
N ALA A 40 -7.38 -9.22 0.38
CA ALA A 40 -7.29 -8.13 -0.57
C ALA A 40 -5.86 -7.58 -0.69
N MET A 41 -5.14 -7.40 0.42
CA MET A 41 -3.75 -6.94 0.41
C MET A 41 -2.84 -7.96 -0.29
N VAL A 42 -3.02 -9.25 -0.05
CA VAL A 42 -2.26 -10.33 -0.70
C VAL A 42 -2.56 -10.38 -2.21
N GLN A 43 -3.84 -10.30 -2.60
CA GLN A 43 -4.23 -10.31 -4.02
C GLN A 43 -3.64 -9.12 -4.77
N VAL A 44 -3.76 -7.90 -4.20
CA VAL A 44 -3.16 -6.70 -4.80
C VAL A 44 -1.64 -6.80 -4.84
N GLY A 45 -1.00 -7.29 -3.77
CA GLY A 45 0.44 -7.54 -3.75
C GLY A 45 0.90 -8.47 -4.87
N MET A 46 0.18 -9.58 -5.12
CA MET A 46 0.48 -10.51 -6.22
C MET A 46 0.31 -9.85 -7.59
N ILE A 47 -0.77 -9.11 -7.80
CA ILE A 47 -1.02 -8.40 -9.06
C ILE A 47 0.07 -7.35 -9.31
N MET A 48 0.42 -6.57 -8.27
CA MET A 48 1.48 -5.56 -8.36
C MET A 48 2.86 -6.19 -8.57
N ALA A 49 3.11 -7.39 -8.04
CA ALA A 49 4.35 -8.12 -8.29
C ALA A 49 4.46 -8.54 -9.78
N VAL A 50 3.36 -8.95 -10.40
CA VAL A 50 3.34 -9.25 -11.84
C VAL A 50 3.63 -8.00 -12.68
N PHE A 51 3.00 -6.87 -12.37
CA PHE A 51 3.29 -5.60 -13.05
C PHE A 51 4.70 -5.10 -12.79
N SER A 52 5.21 -5.25 -11.56
CA SER A 52 6.59 -4.94 -11.20
C SER A 52 7.58 -5.73 -12.06
N LEU A 53 7.36 -7.04 -12.19
CA LEU A 53 8.18 -7.91 -13.03
C LEU A 53 8.10 -7.50 -14.51
N MET A 54 6.91 -7.18 -15.00
CA MET A 54 6.71 -6.70 -16.36
C MET A 54 7.47 -5.40 -16.62
N PHE A 55 7.42 -4.43 -15.70
CA PHE A 55 8.15 -3.16 -15.83
C PHE A 55 9.67 -3.38 -15.78
N PHE A 56 10.13 -4.30 -14.93
CA PHE A 56 11.55 -4.63 -14.84
C PHE A 56 12.06 -5.29 -16.13
N LEU A 57 11.31 -6.23 -16.70
CA LEU A 57 11.70 -6.93 -17.94
C LEU A 57 11.63 -6.01 -19.17
N LEU A 58 10.66 -5.10 -19.20
CA LEU A 58 10.42 -4.21 -20.35
C LEU A 58 11.02 -2.80 -20.15
N LYS A 59 11.86 -2.58 -19.14
CA LYS A 59 12.41 -1.26 -18.80
C LYS A 59 13.14 -0.55 -19.95
N ASP A 60 13.73 -1.31 -20.85
CA ASP A 60 14.50 -0.77 -21.97
C ASP A 60 13.60 -0.52 -23.21
N TYR A 61 12.44 -1.18 -23.29
CA TYR A 61 11.49 -1.05 -24.40
C TYR A 61 10.38 -0.05 -24.15
N LEU A 62 9.87 0.02 -22.91
CA LEU A 62 8.75 0.90 -22.57
C LEU A 62 9.02 2.39 -22.77
N PRO A 63 10.22 2.93 -22.47
CA PRO A 63 10.49 4.33 -22.73
C PRO A 63 10.57 4.69 -24.23
N LEU A 64 10.92 3.73 -25.10
CA LEU A 64 10.99 3.93 -26.57
C LEU A 64 9.63 4.30 -27.16
N ILE A 65 8.51 3.96 -26.49
CA ILE A 65 7.16 4.33 -26.94
C ILE A 65 6.92 5.84 -26.82
N TYR A 66 7.68 6.52 -25.95
CA TYR A 66 7.45 7.93 -25.60
C TYR A 66 8.58 8.87 -26.03
N ILE A 67 9.82 8.36 -26.16
CA ILE A 67 11.02 9.19 -26.28
C ILE A 67 12.05 8.51 -27.17
N ASP A 68 12.59 9.29 -28.13
CA ASP A 68 13.65 8.85 -29.08
C ASP A 68 15.06 9.34 -28.68
N ASP A 69 15.19 10.24 -27.66
CA ASP A 69 16.48 10.77 -27.23
C ASP A 69 17.25 9.75 -26.36
N PRO A 70 18.46 9.29 -26.79
CA PRO A 70 19.25 8.29 -26.07
C PRO A 70 19.63 8.66 -24.63
N LYS A 71 19.84 9.94 -24.35
CA LYS A 71 20.23 10.44 -23.02
C LYS A 71 19.04 10.36 -22.05
N VAL A 72 17.86 10.74 -22.53
CA VAL A 72 16.62 10.67 -21.75
C VAL A 72 16.18 9.22 -21.55
N LEU A 73 16.41 8.38 -22.56
CA LEU A 73 16.11 6.94 -22.51
C LEU A 73 16.87 6.24 -21.36
N THR A 74 18.16 6.52 -21.20
CA THR A 74 18.98 5.93 -20.14
C THR A 74 18.46 6.30 -18.74
N ILE A 75 18.06 7.55 -18.54
CA ILE A 75 17.51 8.02 -17.26
C ILE A 75 16.12 7.38 -17.03
N ALA A 76 15.29 7.32 -18.06
CA ALA A 76 13.95 6.75 -17.98
C ALA A 76 13.98 5.25 -17.66
N SER A 77 14.88 4.46 -18.27
CA SER A 77 15.07 3.04 -17.94
C SER A 77 15.48 2.84 -16.48
N GLY A 78 16.38 3.69 -15.97
CA GLY A 78 16.76 3.66 -14.55
C GLY A 78 15.60 3.98 -13.62
N LEU A 79 14.79 4.98 -13.95
CA LEU A 79 13.60 5.34 -13.15
C LEU A 79 12.49 4.27 -13.22
N LEU A 80 12.39 3.51 -14.30
CA LEU A 80 11.46 2.39 -14.40
C LEU A 80 11.80 1.25 -13.43
N VAL A 81 13.07 1.04 -13.11
CA VAL A 81 13.47 0.08 -12.06
C VAL A 81 12.92 0.52 -10.70
N PHE A 82 13.05 1.80 -10.35
CA PHE A 82 12.44 2.35 -9.13
C PHE A 82 10.92 2.21 -9.16
N SER A 83 10.29 2.51 -10.30
CA SER A 83 8.85 2.35 -10.48
C SER A 83 8.40 0.90 -10.32
N ALA A 84 9.18 -0.07 -10.78
CA ALA A 84 8.90 -1.50 -10.58
C ALA A 84 8.91 -1.88 -9.09
N ILE A 85 9.94 -1.44 -8.34
CA ILE A 85 10.03 -1.70 -6.89
C ILE A 85 8.92 -0.97 -6.12
N PHE A 86 8.55 0.23 -6.55
CA PHE A 86 7.52 1.07 -5.94
C PHE A 86 6.13 0.44 -6.00
N GLN A 87 5.82 -0.34 -7.03
CA GLN A 87 4.47 -0.85 -7.28
C GLN A 87 3.92 -1.75 -6.16
N ILE A 88 4.73 -2.65 -5.62
CA ILE A 88 4.28 -3.60 -4.60
C ILE A 88 3.87 -2.90 -3.31
N PRO A 89 4.75 -2.07 -2.68
CA PRO A 89 4.36 -1.36 -1.46
C PRO A 89 3.25 -0.33 -1.69
N ASP A 90 3.14 0.26 -2.88
CA ASP A 90 2.07 1.19 -3.24
C ASP A 90 0.71 0.48 -3.24
N GLY A 91 0.62 -0.66 -3.92
CA GLY A 91 -0.59 -1.47 -3.91
C GLY A 91 -1.02 -1.91 -2.51
N ILE A 92 -0.08 -2.35 -1.69
CA ILE A 92 -0.34 -2.75 -0.30
C ILE A 92 -0.80 -1.54 0.53
N GLN A 93 -0.14 -0.40 0.41
CA GLN A 93 -0.50 0.83 1.13
C GLN A 93 -1.93 1.26 0.83
N VAL A 94 -2.29 1.37 -0.46
CA VAL A 94 -3.62 1.81 -0.89
C VAL A 94 -4.70 0.84 -0.41
N THR A 95 -4.43 -0.47 -0.48
CA THR A 95 -5.38 -1.50 -0.03
C THR A 95 -5.53 -1.51 1.48
N ALA A 96 -4.45 -1.38 2.25
CA ALA A 96 -4.49 -1.28 3.71
C ALA A 96 -5.26 -0.03 4.17
N LEU A 97 -5.01 1.12 3.52
CA LEU A 97 -5.74 2.36 3.77
C LEU A 97 -7.24 2.18 3.48
N SER A 98 -7.59 1.51 2.39
CA SER A 98 -8.97 1.24 2.00
C SER A 98 -9.66 0.27 2.95
N ALA A 99 -8.97 -0.76 3.43
CA ALA A 99 -9.48 -1.67 4.45
C ALA A 99 -9.74 -0.94 5.79
N LEU A 100 -8.83 -0.04 6.21
CA LEU A 100 -9.01 0.78 7.41
C LEU A 100 -10.19 1.76 7.26
N ARG A 101 -10.42 2.32 6.06
CA ARG A 101 -11.63 3.10 5.78
C ARG A 101 -12.90 2.25 5.93
N GLY A 102 -12.87 0.98 5.51
CA GLY A 102 -13.96 0.03 5.74
C GLY A 102 -14.26 -0.22 7.22
N LEU A 103 -13.26 -0.11 8.09
CA LEU A 103 -13.37 -0.10 9.56
C LEU A 103 -13.82 1.25 10.13
N GLN A 104 -14.09 2.27 9.30
CA GLN A 104 -14.36 3.66 9.70
C GLN A 104 -13.18 4.34 10.41
N ASP A 105 -12.00 3.77 10.34
CA ASP A 105 -10.78 4.36 10.85
C ASP A 105 -10.08 5.16 9.75
N VAL A 106 -10.28 6.47 9.76
CA VAL A 106 -9.73 7.37 8.73
C VAL A 106 -8.65 8.30 9.30
N LYS A 107 -8.83 8.78 10.53
CA LYS A 107 -7.96 9.81 11.11
C LYS A 107 -6.53 9.34 11.31
N VAL A 108 -6.38 8.19 11.96
CA VAL A 108 -5.03 7.68 12.29
C VAL A 108 -4.27 7.19 11.07
N PRO A 109 -4.87 6.48 10.10
CA PRO A 109 -4.21 6.15 8.84
C PRO A 109 -3.71 7.36 8.06
N THR A 110 -4.49 8.46 8.04
CA THR A 110 -4.05 9.72 7.41
C THR A 110 -2.81 10.29 8.10
N ILE A 111 -2.79 10.30 9.44
CA ILE A 111 -1.62 10.78 10.20
C ILE A 111 -0.41 9.87 9.94
N ILE A 112 -0.57 8.55 9.93
CA ILE A 112 0.50 7.61 9.63
C ILE A 112 1.11 7.91 8.25
N THR A 113 0.27 8.09 7.24
CA THR A 113 0.73 8.41 5.89
C THR A 113 1.48 9.74 5.84
N LEU A 114 0.92 10.80 6.45
CA LEU A 114 1.57 12.10 6.55
C LEU A 114 2.94 12.00 7.23
N VAL A 115 3.01 11.38 8.40
CA VAL A 115 4.26 11.22 9.15
C VAL A 115 5.28 10.43 8.33
N SER A 116 4.87 9.33 7.68
CA SER A 116 5.78 8.51 6.88
C SER A 116 6.43 9.29 5.75
N TYR A 117 5.67 10.12 5.05
CA TYR A 117 6.22 10.91 3.93
C TYR A 117 6.97 12.15 4.39
N TYR A 118 6.45 12.92 5.36
CA TYR A 118 7.06 14.16 5.80
C TYR A 118 8.30 13.95 6.67
N PHE A 119 8.27 12.99 7.61
CA PHE A 119 9.39 12.75 8.54
C PHE A 119 10.45 11.80 8.00
N PHE A 120 10.08 10.88 7.10
CA PHE A 120 11.03 9.92 6.54
C PHE A 120 11.25 10.16 5.05
N GLY A 121 10.18 10.27 4.26
CA GLY A 121 10.28 10.39 2.81
C GLY A 121 11.03 11.66 2.38
N ILE A 122 10.59 12.84 2.82
CA ILE A 122 11.19 14.11 2.41
C ILE A 122 12.63 14.27 2.89
N PRO A 123 12.98 14.03 4.18
CA PRO A 123 14.38 14.16 4.61
C PRO A 123 15.31 13.20 3.87
N ILE A 124 14.92 11.95 3.69
CA ILE A 124 15.73 10.96 2.96
C ILE A 124 15.88 11.38 1.49
N SER A 125 14.79 11.88 0.85
CA SER A 125 14.86 12.43 -0.51
C SER A 125 15.86 13.56 -0.60
N TYR A 126 15.79 14.52 0.31
CA TYR A 126 16.66 15.68 0.34
C TYR A 126 18.14 15.29 0.52
N PHE A 127 18.44 14.49 1.53
CA PHE A 127 19.81 14.04 1.76
C PHE A 127 20.36 13.18 0.61
N SER A 128 19.55 12.25 0.08
CA SER A 128 19.97 11.37 -1.01
C SER A 128 20.19 12.15 -2.32
N ALA A 129 19.33 13.11 -2.63
CA ALA A 129 19.44 13.86 -3.86
C ALA A 129 20.59 14.85 -3.85
N LEU A 130 20.77 15.60 -2.75
CA LEU A 130 21.73 16.71 -2.68
C LEU A 130 23.07 16.30 -2.07
N HIS A 131 23.08 15.58 -0.96
CA HIS A 131 24.31 15.26 -0.25
C HIS A 131 25.06 14.08 -0.89
N PHE A 132 24.34 13.05 -1.35
CA PHE A 132 24.93 11.93 -2.08
C PHE A 132 24.98 12.13 -3.59
N GLY A 133 24.47 13.27 -4.10
CA GLY A 133 24.54 13.61 -5.52
C GLY A 133 23.73 12.71 -6.45
N LEU A 134 22.76 11.94 -5.90
CA LEU A 134 21.94 11.00 -6.67
C LEU A 134 20.86 11.68 -7.52
N GLY A 135 20.66 12.99 -7.40
CA GLY A 135 19.68 13.75 -8.19
C GLY A 135 18.28 13.14 -8.12
N ALA A 136 17.68 12.87 -9.29
CA ALA A 136 16.34 12.30 -9.39
C ALA A 136 16.19 10.94 -8.69
N TYR A 137 17.22 10.09 -8.76
CA TYR A 137 17.20 8.77 -8.08
C TYR A 137 17.12 8.91 -6.58
N GLY A 138 17.80 9.90 -5.99
CA GLY A 138 17.73 10.18 -4.55
C GLY A 138 16.34 10.58 -4.08
N VAL A 139 15.60 11.37 -4.90
CA VAL A 139 14.20 11.72 -4.62
C VAL A 139 13.32 10.48 -4.59
N TRP A 140 13.44 9.63 -5.62
CA TRP A 140 12.66 8.39 -5.70
C TRP A 140 12.96 7.44 -4.55
N LEU A 141 14.22 7.35 -4.12
CA LEU A 141 14.62 6.52 -2.99
C LEU A 141 13.93 6.95 -1.69
N GLY A 142 13.91 8.25 -1.41
CA GLY A 142 13.22 8.75 -0.22
C GLY A 142 11.71 8.53 -0.25
N LEU A 143 11.07 8.72 -1.41
CA LEU A 143 9.65 8.41 -1.58
C LEU A 143 9.37 6.92 -1.36
N LEU A 144 10.23 6.04 -1.88
CA LEU A 144 10.14 4.59 -1.69
C LEU A 144 10.20 4.20 -0.22
N VAL A 145 11.14 4.78 0.55
CA VAL A 145 11.26 4.52 1.98
C VAL A 145 10.02 4.99 2.73
N GLY A 146 9.52 6.19 2.46
CA GLY A 146 8.28 6.71 3.05
C GLY A 146 7.08 5.81 2.77
N LEU A 147 6.99 5.29 1.53
CA LEU A 147 5.96 4.37 1.10
C LEU A 147 6.03 3.03 1.84
N PHE A 148 7.22 2.43 1.95
CA PHE A 148 7.42 1.18 2.70
C PHE A 148 7.03 1.30 4.17
N ILE A 149 7.43 2.40 4.82
CA ILE A 149 7.07 2.68 6.21
C ILE A 149 5.55 2.81 6.34
N SER A 150 4.92 3.59 5.46
CA SER A 150 3.48 3.79 5.45
C SER A 150 2.73 2.47 5.24
N ALA A 151 3.09 1.68 4.22
CA ALA A 151 2.47 0.39 3.93
C ALA A 151 2.56 -0.57 5.12
N SER A 152 3.74 -0.66 5.75
CA SER A 152 3.99 -1.53 6.90
C SER A 152 3.16 -1.12 8.12
N LEU A 153 3.14 0.18 8.44
CA LEU A 153 2.39 0.70 9.60
C LEU A 153 0.88 0.57 9.41
N LEU A 154 0.36 0.84 8.20
CA LEU A 154 -1.06 0.70 7.90
C LEU A 154 -1.52 -0.76 7.95
N THR A 155 -0.74 -1.68 7.38
CA THR A 155 -1.01 -3.13 7.45
C THR A 155 -0.98 -3.63 8.88
N TYR A 156 0.02 -3.24 9.67
CA TYR A 156 0.10 -3.58 11.10
C TYR A 156 -1.09 -3.05 11.88
N ARG A 157 -1.49 -1.79 11.62
CA ARG A 157 -2.66 -1.19 12.26
C ARG A 157 -3.94 -1.94 11.94
N PHE A 158 -4.16 -2.28 10.66
CA PHE A 158 -5.33 -3.06 10.25
C PHE A 158 -5.36 -4.42 10.98
N TYR A 159 -4.23 -5.12 10.99
CA TYR A 159 -4.10 -6.42 11.66
C TYR A 159 -4.39 -6.31 13.15
N LYS A 160 -3.80 -5.34 13.84
CA LYS A 160 -4.01 -5.12 15.28
C LYS A 160 -5.45 -4.76 15.61
N LEU A 161 -6.08 -3.88 14.82
CA LEU A 161 -7.45 -3.43 15.07
C LEU A 161 -8.46 -4.55 14.83
N SER A 162 -8.32 -5.29 13.73
CA SER A 162 -9.19 -6.42 13.41
C SER A 162 -9.03 -7.57 14.42
N SER A 163 -7.81 -7.88 14.88
CA SER A 163 -7.60 -8.88 15.93
C SER A 163 -8.24 -8.47 17.25
N LYS A 164 -8.09 -7.22 17.66
CA LYS A 164 -8.73 -6.70 18.89
C LYS A 164 -10.25 -6.82 18.85
N MET A 165 -10.87 -6.62 17.68
CA MET A 165 -12.32 -6.77 17.51
C MET A 165 -12.76 -8.23 17.67
N ILE A 166 -11.96 -9.18 17.20
CA ILE A 166 -12.22 -10.63 17.38
C ILE A 166 -12.16 -10.98 18.86
N ASP A 167 -11.09 -10.58 19.57
CA ASP A 167 -10.90 -10.87 20.97
C ASP A 167 -12.03 -10.30 21.85
N GLN A 168 -12.47 -9.07 21.55
CA GLN A 168 -13.59 -8.45 22.25
C GLN A 168 -14.92 -9.15 22.00
N ASN A 169 -15.17 -9.65 20.79
CA ASN A 169 -16.40 -10.37 20.48
C ASN A 169 -16.46 -11.71 21.22
N ILE A 170 -15.34 -12.45 21.24
CA ILE A 170 -15.24 -13.72 21.98
C ILE A 170 -15.51 -13.49 23.47
N SER A 171 -14.91 -12.45 24.07
CA SER A 171 -15.13 -12.09 25.47
C SER A 171 -16.59 -11.76 25.81
N LEU A 172 -17.31 -11.11 24.89
CA LEU A 172 -18.73 -10.77 25.06
C LEU A 172 -19.65 -11.99 24.92
N GLU A 173 -19.32 -12.91 24.03
CA GLU A 173 -20.06 -14.16 23.87
C GLU A 173 -19.90 -15.06 25.09
N ASP A 174 -18.68 -15.22 25.60
CA ASP A 174 -18.36 -16.01 26.80
C ASP A 174 -19.09 -15.49 28.05
N THR A 175 -19.15 -14.16 28.20
CA THR A 175 -19.88 -13.51 29.30
C THR A 175 -21.38 -13.74 29.18
N ARG A 176 -21.94 -13.72 27.98
CA ARG A 176 -23.37 -13.91 27.74
C ARG A 176 -23.81 -15.33 28.04
N ASP A 177 -22.99 -16.33 27.72
CA ASP A 177 -23.30 -17.72 27.97
C ASP A 177 -23.27 -18.08 29.49
N GLN A 178 -22.49 -17.34 30.28
CA GLN A 178 -22.47 -17.46 31.75
C GLN A 178 -23.74 -16.95 32.45
N PHE A 179 -24.51 -16.06 31.80
CA PHE A 179 -25.76 -15.49 32.35
C PHE A 179 -27.03 -16.20 31.85
N VAL A 180 -26.93 -17.18 30.97
CA VAL A 180 -28.06 -17.92 30.39
C VAL A 180 -28.30 -19.26 31.13
N ILE A 181 -27.50 -19.59 32.16
CA ILE A 181 -27.70 -20.73 33.06
C ILE A 181 -28.37 -20.22 34.35
#